data_656cb8d5b7aa22c9eb7438a2d1aad06e
#
_entry.id   656cb8d5b7aa22c9eb7438a2d1aad06e
#
_cell.length_a   1.000
_cell.length_b   1.000
_cell.length_c   1.000
_cell.angle_alpha   90.00
_cell.angle_beta   90.00
_cell.angle_gamma   90.00
#
_symmetry.space_group_name_H-M   'P 1'
#
loop_
_entity.id
_entity.type
_entity.pdbx_description
1 polymer ?
#
loop_
_entity_poly.entity_id
_entity_poly.type
_entity_poly.pdbx_seq_one_letter_code
_entity_poly.pdbx_strand_id
1 'polypeptide(L)'
;ASYAVSASMDDTSYSAADVTDTLTISQGGATYVGLAELPDVYYGNPPLDLGLSASTGKRVMVFISGPAELSNDAARLVTINNVGTVDILVYALDETIPIEYRFQAASFEVKKRNLLITADNQSRAYGSENSALTYSIQGFAPGEGESVFSTAPVLTTTATSASGIGDIAITFATEAVDGSGHYEISHQAG
;
A
#
# COMPACT_ATOMS: atom_id res chain seq x y z
N ALA A 1 -4.22 -36.26 -16.37
CA ALA A 1 -4.14 -37.37 -17.31
C ALA A 1 -4.99 -38.52 -16.76
N SER A 2 -5.71 -39.21 -17.64
CA SER A 2 -6.51 -40.39 -17.27
C SER A 2 -5.83 -41.62 -17.84
N TYR A 3 -5.69 -42.62 -17.05
CA TYR A 3 -5.08 -43.91 -17.46
C TYR A 3 -6.10 -45.02 -17.28
N ALA A 4 -6.25 -45.86 -18.30
CA ALA A 4 -7.04 -47.07 -18.18
C ALA A 4 -6.21 -48.16 -17.48
N VAL A 5 -6.76 -48.73 -16.44
CA VAL A 5 -6.16 -49.87 -15.75
C VAL A 5 -7.04 -51.07 -16.05
N SER A 6 -6.48 -52.12 -16.64
CA SER A 6 -7.17 -53.39 -16.87
C SER A 6 -6.52 -54.46 -16.03
N ALA A 7 -7.34 -55.29 -15.37
CA ALA A 7 -6.91 -56.51 -14.71
C ALA A 7 -7.56 -57.70 -15.44
N SER A 8 -6.75 -58.69 -15.85
CA SER A 8 -7.23 -59.95 -16.41
C SER A 8 -6.77 -61.15 -15.54
N MET A 9 -7.62 -62.17 -15.44
CA MET A 9 -7.24 -63.44 -14.84
C MET A 9 -6.76 -64.39 -15.93
N ASP A 10 -5.56 -64.91 -15.75
CA ASP A 10 -4.91 -65.84 -16.69
C ASP A 10 -5.03 -67.31 -16.17
N ASP A 11 -6.22 -67.68 -15.79
CA ASP A 11 -6.52 -69.06 -15.36
C ASP A 11 -7.64 -69.66 -16.25
N THR A 12 -7.29 -70.71 -16.99
CA THR A 12 -8.22 -71.35 -17.94
C THR A 12 -9.35 -72.13 -17.24
N SER A 13 -9.35 -72.23 -15.92
CA SER A 13 -10.39 -72.90 -15.13
C SER A 13 -11.49 -71.93 -14.67
N TYR A 14 -11.33 -70.65 -14.82
CA TYR A 14 -12.29 -69.61 -14.45
C TYR A 14 -12.42 -68.57 -15.59
N SER A 15 -13.61 -68.37 -16.05
CA SER A 15 -13.91 -67.24 -16.95
C SER A 15 -14.57 -66.11 -16.18
N ALA A 16 -13.85 -65.07 -15.99
CA ALA A 16 -14.40 -63.78 -15.51
C ALA A 16 -14.38 -62.78 -16.67
N ALA A 17 -15.39 -61.97 -16.77
CA ALA A 17 -15.35 -60.81 -17.69
C ALA A 17 -14.23 -59.86 -17.25
N ASP A 18 -13.45 -59.38 -18.21
CA ASP A 18 -12.45 -58.34 -17.97
C ASP A 18 -13.15 -57.13 -17.35
N VAL A 19 -12.70 -56.73 -16.15
CA VAL A 19 -13.16 -55.52 -15.51
C VAL A 19 -12.21 -54.41 -15.89
N THR A 20 -12.69 -53.44 -16.67
CA THR A 20 -11.94 -52.23 -16.95
C THR A 20 -12.50 -51.12 -16.10
N ASP A 21 -11.68 -50.52 -15.30
CA ASP A 21 -12.01 -49.30 -14.56
C ASP A 21 -11.04 -48.20 -14.94
N THR A 22 -11.43 -46.95 -14.73
CA THR A 22 -10.61 -45.81 -15.10
C THR A 22 -10.01 -45.21 -13.82
N LEU A 23 -8.72 -45.36 -13.65
CA LEU A 23 -7.97 -44.59 -12.65
C LEU A 23 -7.74 -43.17 -13.23
N THR A 24 -8.49 -42.25 -12.72
CA THR A 24 -8.25 -40.82 -13.02
C THR A 24 -7.21 -40.29 -12.04
N ILE A 25 -5.98 -40.13 -12.53
CA ILE A 25 -4.97 -39.36 -11.79
C ILE A 25 -5.24 -37.91 -12.13
N SER A 26 -6.08 -37.25 -11.33
CA SER A 26 -6.12 -35.81 -11.32
C SER A 26 -4.84 -35.31 -10.63
N GLN A 27 -4.15 -34.37 -11.25
CA GLN A 27 -3.16 -33.56 -10.55
C GLN A 27 -3.95 -32.93 -9.38
N GLY A 28 -3.75 -33.44 -8.17
CA GLY A 28 -4.36 -32.87 -6.99
C GLY A 28 -4.08 -31.38 -7.06
N GLY A 29 -5.13 -30.55 -7.08
CA GLY A 29 -5.02 -29.16 -7.47
C GLY A 29 -3.85 -28.54 -6.73
N ALA A 30 -2.81 -28.12 -7.46
CA ALA A 30 -1.60 -27.60 -6.84
C ALA A 30 -2.03 -26.49 -5.88
N THR A 31 -1.65 -26.65 -4.61
CA THR A 31 -1.86 -25.60 -3.62
C THR A 31 -1.15 -24.36 -4.14
N TYR A 32 -1.88 -23.34 -4.49
CA TYR A 32 -1.28 -22.07 -4.88
C TYR A 32 -1.81 -20.97 -3.98
N VAL A 33 -0.97 -19.95 -3.82
CA VAL A 33 -1.33 -18.67 -3.24
C VAL A 33 -1.07 -17.63 -4.31
N GLY A 34 -2.07 -16.86 -4.65
CA GLY A 34 -1.92 -15.67 -5.49
C GLY A 34 -1.88 -14.43 -4.60
N LEU A 35 -0.92 -13.56 -4.86
CA LEU A 35 -0.85 -12.21 -4.31
C LEU A 35 -1.05 -11.27 -5.49
N ALA A 36 -1.97 -10.32 -5.36
CA ALA A 36 -2.18 -9.30 -6.38
C ALA A 36 -0.91 -8.43 -6.56
N GLU A 37 -0.76 -7.81 -7.72
CA GLU A 37 0.27 -6.79 -7.89
C GLU A 37 0.01 -5.64 -6.91
N LEU A 38 1.03 -5.30 -6.14
CA LEU A 38 0.93 -4.27 -5.10
C LEU A 38 1.20 -2.90 -5.72
N PRO A 39 0.27 -1.93 -5.58
CA PRO A 39 0.46 -0.60 -6.12
C PRO A 39 1.49 0.19 -5.30
N ASP A 40 1.95 1.29 -5.86
CA ASP A 40 2.65 2.32 -5.08
C ASP A 40 1.79 2.79 -3.91
N VAL A 41 2.39 2.80 -2.73
CA VAL A 41 1.72 3.17 -1.49
C VAL A 41 2.38 4.42 -0.91
N TYR A 42 1.55 5.33 -0.44
CA TYR A 42 2.00 6.53 0.25
C TYR A 42 1.56 6.51 1.71
N TYR A 43 2.35 7.12 2.57
CA TYR A 43 1.99 7.29 3.97
C TYR A 43 0.57 7.89 4.11
N GLY A 44 -0.22 7.36 5.05
CA GLY A 44 -1.60 7.77 5.27
C GLY A 44 -2.62 7.31 4.21
N ASN A 45 -2.24 6.41 3.29
CA ASN A 45 -3.22 5.74 2.45
C ASN A 45 -4.13 4.83 3.30
N PRO A 46 -5.37 4.56 2.85
CA PRO A 46 -6.21 3.55 3.47
C PRO A 46 -5.51 2.19 3.53
N PRO A 47 -5.92 1.29 4.43
CA PRO A 47 -5.38 -0.06 4.48
C PRO A 47 -5.42 -0.75 3.12
N LEU A 48 -4.29 -1.38 2.74
CA LEU A 48 -4.12 -2.05 1.47
C LEU A 48 -4.69 -3.47 1.54
N ASP A 49 -5.60 -3.81 0.61
CA ASP A 49 -6.04 -5.19 0.42
C ASP A 49 -4.99 -5.96 -0.39
N LEU A 50 -4.50 -7.06 0.16
CA LEU A 50 -3.50 -7.91 -0.51
C LEU A 50 -4.08 -8.71 -1.69
N GLY A 51 -5.38 -8.71 -1.91
CA GLY A 51 -6.03 -9.45 -3.00
C GLY A 51 -5.68 -10.94 -3.00
N LEU A 52 -5.55 -11.54 -1.82
CA LEU A 52 -5.08 -12.91 -1.69
C LEU A 52 -6.08 -13.91 -2.24
N SER A 53 -5.60 -14.80 -3.07
CA SER A 53 -6.33 -15.98 -3.53
C SER A 53 -5.58 -17.25 -3.18
N ALA A 54 -6.32 -18.30 -2.84
CA ALA A 54 -5.76 -19.61 -2.56
C ALA A 54 -6.63 -20.71 -3.13
N SER A 55 -6.05 -21.87 -3.38
CA SER A 55 -6.83 -23.05 -3.73
C SER A 55 -7.82 -23.38 -2.62
N THR A 56 -8.98 -23.92 -3.00
CA THR A 56 -10.11 -24.19 -2.11
C THR A 56 -9.70 -25.04 -0.92
N GLY A 57 -10.16 -24.68 0.30
CA GLY A 57 -9.96 -25.46 1.52
C GLY A 57 -8.58 -25.32 2.18
N LYS A 58 -7.73 -24.39 1.70
CA LYS A 58 -6.40 -24.17 2.28
C LYS A 58 -6.41 -22.96 3.24
N ARG A 59 -5.66 -23.09 4.35
CA ARG A 59 -5.39 -21.95 5.23
C ARG A 59 -4.28 -21.10 4.64
N VAL A 60 -4.52 -19.81 4.57
CA VAL A 60 -3.49 -18.83 4.17
C VAL A 60 -2.97 -18.14 5.41
N MET A 61 -1.65 -18.13 5.57
CA MET A 61 -0.96 -17.37 6.60
C MET A 61 -0.17 -16.24 5.94
N VAL A 62 -0.24 -15.07 6.51
CA VAL A 62 0.47 -13.87 6.04
C VAL A 62 1.41 -13.41 7.12
N PHE A 63 2.65 -13.18 6.76
CA PHE A 63 3.67 -12.55 7.59
C PHE A 63 4.07 -11.24 6.96
N ILE A 64 4.12 -10.20 7.76
CA ILE A 64 4.52 -8.85 7.35
C ILE A 64 5.70 -8.43 8.20
N SER A 65 6.69 -7.80 7.56
CA SER A 65 7.77 -7.10 8.23
C SER A 65 7.96 -5.71 7.61
N GLY A 66 8.55 -4.80 8.38
CA GLY A 66 8.69 -3.41 7.99
C GLY A 66 7.64 -2.49 8.64
N PRO A 67 7.44 -1.28 8.11
CA PRO A 67 6.61 -0.25 8.73
C PRO A 67 5.11 -0.42 8.46
N ALA A 68 4.60 -1.64 8.56
CA ALA A 68 3.20 -1.97 8.36
C ALA A 68 2.78 -3.14 9.24
N GLU A 69 1.49 -3.29 9.45
CA GLU A 69 0.91 -4.39 10.22
C GLU A 69 -0.35 -4.95 9.54
N LEU A 70 -0.67 -6.20 9.82
CA LEU A 70 -1.90 -6.83 9.37
C LEU A 70 -3.04 -6.40 10.30
N SER A 71 -4.07 -5.76 9.76
CA SER A 71 -5.16 -5.18 10.57
C SER A 71 -6.06 -6.22 11.24
N ASN A 72 -6.26 -7.37 10.63
CA ASN A 72 -6.75 -8.61 11.24
C ASN A 72 -6.62 -9.79 10.25
N ASP A 73 -6.63 -11.02 10.76
CA ASP A 73 -6.46 -12.24 9.95
C ASP A 73 -7.57 -12.47 8.93
N ALA A 74 -8.78 -11.98 9.19
CA ALA A 74 -9.93 -12.25 8.34
C ALA A 74 -10.02 -11.29 7.13
N ALA A 75 -9.61 -10.02 7.32
CA ALA A 75 -9.73 -8.98 6.30
C ALA A 75 -8.54 -8.91 5.36
N ARG A 76 -7.38 -9.48 5.74
CA ARG A 76 -6.14 -9.47 4.94
C ARG A 76 -5.71 -8.08 4.48
N LEU A 77 -6.02 -7.09 5.30
CA LEU A 77 -5.71 -5.68 5.08
C LEU A 77 -4.40 -5.32 5.76
N VAL A 78 -3.56 -4.58 5.07
CA VAL A 78 -2.28 -4.08 5.60
C VAL A 78 -2.46 -2.61 5.96
N THR A 79 -2.27 -2.29 7.23
CA THR A 79 -2.24 -0.90 7.72
C THR A 79 -0.82 -0.38 7.65
N ILE A 80 -0.65 0.79 7.07
CA ILE A 80 0.64 1.46 6.90
C ILE A 80 0.89 2.36 8.11
N ASN A 81 2.01 2.13 8.80
CA ASN A 81 2.37 2.85 10.02
C ASN A 81 3.48 3.89 9.80
N ASN A 82 4.33 3.69 8.79
CA ASN A 82 5.46 4.58 8.50
C ASN A 82 5.92 4.42 7.04
N VAL A 83 6.86 5.24 6.59
CA VAL A 83 7.54 5.12 5.30
C VAL A 83 8.62 4.03 5.36
N GLY A 84 8.92 3.41 4.21
CA GLY A 84 9.96 2.39 4.08
C GLY A 84 9.49 1.12 3.39
N THR A 85 10.35 0.13 3.29
CA THR A 85 10.06 -1.13 2.62
C THR A 85 9.24 -2.05 3.51
N VAL A 86 8.18 -2.61 2.96
CA VAL A 86 7.33 -3.64 3.58
C VAL A 86 7.54 -4.94 2.83
N ASP A 87 7.93 -6.00 3.55
CA ASP A 87 8.04 -7.34 3.01
C ASP A 87 6.85 -8.18 3.45
N ILE A 88 6.31 -8.92 2.50
CA ILE A 88 5.16 -9.80 2.70
C ILE A 88 5.56 -11.21 2.31
N LEU A 89 5.21 -12.16 3.17
CA LEU A 89 5.39 -13.57 2.92
C LEU A 89 4.07 -14.29 3.18
N VAL A 90 3.57 -14.95 2.16
CA VAL A 90 2.27 -15.63 2.18
C VAL A 90 2.49 -17.13 2.03
N TYR A 91 1.90 -17.91 2.91
CA TYR A 91 1.93 -19.37 2.86
C TYR A 91 0.53 -19.93 2.71
N ALA A 92 0.38 -20.95 1.87
CA ALA A 92 -0.78 -21.82 1.94
C ALA A 92 -0.39 -23.14 2.63
N LEU A 93 -1.16 -23.52 3.63
CA LEU A 93 -1.00 -24.78 4.34
C LEU A 93 -1.95 -25.82 3.76
N ASP A 94 -1.41 -26.97 3.37
CA ASP A 94 -2.17 -28.17 3.04
C ASP A 94 -2.07 -29.16 4.20
N GLU A 95 -3.16 -29.35 4.94
CA GLU A 95 -3.19 -30.27 6.07
C GLU A 95 -3.29 -31.74 5.65
N THR A 96 -3.49 -32.01 4.35
CA THR A 96 -3.74 -33.36 3.82
C THR A 96 -2.52 -34.01 3.16
N ILE A 97 -1.46 -33.24 2.89
CA ILE A 97 -0.22 -33.75 2.29
C ILE A 97 0.94 -33.45 3.24
N PRO A 98 1.91 -34.38 3.44
CA PRO A 98 3.06 -34.08 4.28
C PRO A 98 3.83 -32.89 3.69
N ILE A 99 3.58 -31.71 4.24
CA ILE A 99 4.36 -30.48 4.15
C ILE A 99 4.77 -30.07 2.72
N GLU A 100 3.82 -29.74 1.84
CA GLU A 100 4.11 -28.84 0.73
C GLU A 100 3.72 -27.42 1.12
N TYR A 101 4.69 -26.63 1.55
CA TYR A 101 4.52 -25.19 1.70
C TYR A 101 4.67 -24.54 0.32
N ARG A 102 3.62 -23.94 -0.17
CA ARG A 102 3.72 -22.99 -1.27
C ARG A 102 3.74 -21.60 -0.66
N PHE A 103 4.80 -20.87 -0.92
CA PHE A 103 4.92 -19.50 -0.45
C PHE A 103 5.04 -18.56 -1.65
N GLN A 104 4.56 -17.36 -1.47
CA GLN A 104 4.83 -16.23 -2.33
C GLN A 104 5.37 -15.09 -1.48
N ALA A 105 6.45 -14.48 -1.94
CA ALA A 105 7.04 -13.32 -1.33
C ALA A 105 6.84 -12.12 -2.27
N ALA A 106 6.55 -10.98 -1.69
CA ALA A 106 6.51 -9.70 -2.39
C ALA A 106 7.00 -8.61 -1.45
N SER A 107 7.47 -7.53 -2.01
CA SER A 107 7.79 -6.32 -1.28
C SER A 107 7.24 -5.10 -2.01
N PHE A 108 6.91 -4.07 -1.26
CA PHE A 108 6.54 -2.77 -1.80
C PHE A 108 7.12 -1.65 -0.93
N GLU A 109 7.23 -0.47 -1.49
CA GLU A 109 7.74 0.69 -0.78
C GLU A 109 6.59 1.61 -0.36
N VAL A 110 6.58 2.00 0.89
CA VAL A 110 5.75 3.09 1.38
C VAL A 110 6.52 4.38 1.20
N LYS A 111 6.05 5.21 0.29
CA LYS A 111 6.66 6.50 -0.07
C LYS A 111 6.17 7.61 0.85
N LYS A 112 6.96 8.67 0.96
CA LYS A 112 6.54 9.92 1.59
C LYS A 112 5.33 10.50 0.87
N ARG A 113 4.43 11.10 1.63
CA ARG A 113 3.27 11.79 1.10
C ARG A 113 3.62 13.22 0.73
N ASN A 114 3.18 13.67 -0.43
CA ASN A 114 3.42 15.04 -0.87
C ASN A 114 2.54 16.03 -0.10
N LEU A 115 3.16 17.08 0.42
CA LEU A 115 2.51 18.19 1.09
C LEU A 115 2.83 19.48 0.34
N LEU A 116 1.80 20.21 -0.06
CA LEU A 116 1.94 21.50 -0.74
C LEU A 116 1.50 22.61 0.20
N ILE A 117 2.38 23.57 0.44
CA ILE A 117 2.10 24.79 1.18
C ILE A 117 2.10 25.96 0.20
N THR A 118 0.98 26.65 0.09
CA THR A 118 0.79 27.77 -0.83
C THR A 118 0.54 29.05 -0.05
N ALA A 119 1.34 30.08 -0.28
CA ALA A 119 1.07 31.40 0.27
C ALA A 119 -0.21 31.98 -0.37
N ASP A 120 -1.12 32.48 0.46
CA ASP A 120 -2.40 33.00 -0.01
C ASP A 120 -2.22 34.38 -0.63
N ASN A 121 -2.81 34.60 -1.79
CA ASN A 121 -2.85 35.92 -2.43
C ASN A 121 -3.69 36.88 -1.58
N GLN A 122 -3.19 38.10 -1.40
CA GLN A 122 -3.86 39.15 -0.65
C GLN A 122 -3.90 40.45 -1.44
N SER A 123 -4.85 41.32 -1.16
CA SER A 123 -4.96 42.63 -1.76
C SER A 123 -5.24 43.71 -0.71
N ARG A 124 -4.76 44.90 -0.92
CA ARG A 124 -5.05 46.09 -0.10
C ARG A 124 -5.09 47.38 -0.92
N ALA A 125 -5.68 48.39 -0.36
CA ALA A 125 -5.63 49.73 -0.97
C ALA A 125 -4.23 50.33 -0.84
N TYR A 126 -3.85 51.21 -1.80
CA TYR A 126 -2.64 52.03 -1.70
C TYR A 126 -2.63 52.84 -0.39
N GLY A 127 -1.49 52.87 0.27
CA GLY A 127 -1.31 53.60 1.54
C GLY A 127 -1.76 52.81 2.80
N SER A 128 -2.45 51.67 2.65
CA SER A 128 -2.83 50.84 3.77
C SER A 128 -1.69 49.95 4.21
N GLU A 129 -1.69 49.49 5.46
CA GLU A 129 -0.78 48.45 5.97
C GLU A 129 -1.14 47.06 5.41
N ASN A 130 -0.15 46.18 5.34
CA ASN A 130 -0.40 44.76 4.99
C ASN A 130 -1.23 44.06 6.05
N SER A 131 -2.19 43.25 5.65
CA SER A 131 -2.80 42.28 6.52
C SER A 131 -1.80 41.21 6.93
N ALA A 132 -2.11 40.44 7.96
CA ALA A 132 -1.31 39.24 8.31
C ALA A 132 -1.27 38.30 7.11
N LEU A 133 -0.06 37.87 6.73
CA LEU A 133 0.12 36.91 5.65
C LEU A 133 -0.36 35.53 6.08
N THR A 134 -1.07 34.85 5.19
CA THR A 134 -1.64 33.52 5.43
C THR A 134 -1.20 32.52 4.35
N TYR A 135 -1.31 31.26 4.64
CA TYR A 135 -1.03 30.15 3.74
C TYR A 135 -2.07 29.07 3.86
N SER A 136 -2.21 28.29 2.83
CA SER A 136 -3.02 27.05 2.80
C SER A 136 -2.12 25.83 2.64
N ILE A 137 -2.56 24.70 3.19
CA ILE A 137 -1.81 23.44 3.14
C ILE A 137 -2.71 22.36 2.56
N GLN A 138 -2.17 21.59 1.63
CA GLN A 138 -2.84 20.44 1.04
C GLN A 138 -1.96 19.20 1.14
N GLY A 139 -2.57 18.04 1.41
CA GLY A 139 -1.87 16.76 1.34
C GLY A 139 -1.65 16.06 2.69
N PHE A 140 -2.11 16.59 3.82
CA PHE A 140 -2.02 15.87 5.09
C PHE A 140 -2.67 14.47 5.02
N ALA A 141 -2.10 13.53 5.75
CA ALA A 141 -2.74 12.26 6.02
C ALA A 141 -3.99 12.48 6.90
N PRO A 142 -4.99 11.59 6.82
CA PRO A 142 -6.21 11.73 7.60
C PRO A 142 -5.93 11.88 9.10
N GLY A 143 -6.45 12.97 9.68
CA GLY A 143 -6.29 13.26 11.12
C GLY A 143 -5.00 13.98 11.51
N GLU A 144 -4.10 14.25 10.57
CA GLU A 144 -2.88 15.01 10.80
C GLU A 144 -3.04 16.49 10.43
N GLY A 145 -2.09 17.32 10.83
CA GLY A 145 -2.06 18.75 10.61
C GLY A 145 -0.66 19.32 10.87
N GLU A 146 -0.57 20.63 11.13
CA GLU A 146 0.69 21.35 11.26
C GLU A 146 1.60 20.86 12.41
N SER A 147 1.08 20.05 13.33
CA SER A 147 1.88 19.43 14.40
C SER A 147 2.97 18.48 13.89
N VAL A 148 2.93 18.08 12.62
CA VAL A 148 3.97 17.27 11.96
C VAL A 148 5.23 18.09 11.65
N PHE A 149 5.15 19.41 11.67
CA PHE A 149 6.30 20.25 11.37
C PHE A 149 7.24 20.38 12.56
N SER A 150 8.52 20.16 12.31
CA SER A 150 9.58 20.55 13.25
C SER A 150 9.90 22.05 13.18
N THR A 151 9.63 22.65 12.02
CA THR A 151 9.74 24.10 11.78
C THR A 151 8.51 24.54 11.01
N ALA A 152 7.75 25.48 11.57
CA ALA A 152 6.58 26.06 10.88
C ALA A 152 7.01 27.03 9.77
N PRO A 153 6.22 27.17 8.69
CA PRO A 153 6.53 28.14 7.63
C PRO A 153 6.30 29.58 8.12
N VAL A 154 7.15 30.48 7.68
CA VAL A 154 7.03 31.91 7.95
C VAL A 154 7.00 32.66 6.60
N LEU A 155 5.98 33.43 6.38
CA LEU A 155 5.82 34.23 5.17
C LEU A 155 6.45 35.61 5.31
N THR A 156 6.86 36.16 4.19
CA THR A 156 7.37 37.52 4.06
C THR A 156 6.97 38.14 2.74
N THR A 157 6.98 39.47 2.70
CA THR A 157 6.84 40.26 1.46
C THR A 157 7.64 41.55 1.56
N THR A 158 8.06 42.09 0.45
CA THR A 158 8.69 43.41 0.38
C THR A 158 7.67 44.57 0.26
N ALA A 159 6.37 44.22 0.17
CA ALA A 159 5.32 45.22 0.12
C ALA A 159 5.25 46.03 1.43
N THR A 160 5.17 47.34 1.33
CA THR A 160 4.97 48.29 2.43
C THR A 160 3.81 49.26 2.10
N SER A 161 3.31 50.02 3.06
CA SER A 161 2.29 51.02 2.81
C SER A 161 2.71 52.05 1.73
N ALA A 162 4.01 52.25 1.52
CA ALA A 162 4.56 53.17 0.48
C ALA A 162 4.79 52.47 -0.88
N SER A 163 4.57 51.17 -1.01
CA SER A 163 4.74 50.45 -2.28
C SER A 163 3.74 50.94 -3.33
N GLY A 164 4.22 51.09 -4.59
CA GLY A 164 3.38 51.41 -5.71
C GLY A 164 2.29 50.39 -6.01
N ILE A 165 1.38 50.75 -6.92
CA ILE A 165 0.35 49.85 -7.42
C ILE A 165 1.01 48.78 -8.30
N GLY A 166 0.68 47.52 -8.07
CA GLY A 166 1.20 46.34 -8.79
C GLY A 166 1.25 45.14 -7.91
N ASP A 167 1.66 44.02 -8.49
CA ASP A 167 1.81 42.75 -7.78
C ASP A 167 3.20 42.65 -7.13
N ILE A 168 3.22 42.30 -5.87
CA ILE A 168 4.44 42.08 -5.08
C ILE A 168 4.33 40.72 -4.43
N ALA A 169 5.32 39.86 -4.69
CA ALA A 169 5.28 38.47 -4.25
C ALA A 169 5.21 38.32 -2.71
N ILE A 170 4.45 37.35 -2.27
CA ILE A 170 4.50 36.80 -0.92
C ILE A 170 5.32 35.51 -0.97
N THR A 171 6.40 35.48 -0.23
CA THR A 171 7.36 34.37 -0.26
C THR A 171 7.56 33.77 1.13
N PHE A 172 8.27 32.65 1.20
CA PHE A 172 8.63 32.04 2.48
C PHE A 172 9.98 32.60 2.96
N ALA A 173 9.96 33.25 4.13
CA ALA A 173 11.18 33.61 4.86
C ALA A 173 11.79 32.40 5.55
N THR A 174 10.93 31.47 5.98
CA THR A 174 11.29 30.17 6.51
C THR A 174 10.37 29.13 5.90
N GLU A 175 10.95 28.11 5.32
CA GLU A 175 10.20 26.97 4.79
C GLU A 175 9.83 26.00 5.91
N ALA A 176 8.69 25.35 5.77
CA ALA A 176 8.30 24.29 6.71
C ALA A 176 9.23 23.08 6.58
N VAL A 177 9.53 22.47 7.70
CA VAL A 177 10.35 21.24 7.76
C VAL A 177 9.50 20.13 8.40
N ASP A 178 9.42 19.00 7.73
CA ASP A 178 8.79 17.81 8.27
C ASP A 178 9.59 17.26 9.45
N GLY A 179 8.97 17.14 10.60
CA GLY A 179 9.54 16.53 11.81
C GLY A 179 9.18 15.07 11.99
N SER A 180 8.19 14.59 11.25
CA SER A 180 7.69 13.21 11.34
C SER A 180 8.49 12.22 10.46
N GLY A 181 9.10 12.70 9.38
CA GLY A 181 9.75 11.89 8.37
C GLY A 181 8.81 11.36 7.28
N HIS A 182 7.52 11.68 7.34
CA HIS A 182 6.48 11.08 6.51
C HIS A 182 6.15 11.89 5.24
N TYR A 183 6.59 13.16 5.17
CA TYR A 183 6.20 14.09 4.12
C TYR A 183 7.36 14.55 3.25
N GLU A 184 7.05 14.78 1.99
CA GLU A 184 7.85 15.57 1.08
C GLU A 184 7.13 16.91 0.88
N ILE A 185 7.74 17.99 1.40
CA ILE A 185 7.11 19.32 1.45
C ILE A 185 7.57 20.14 0.26
N SER A 186 6.61 20.78 -0.42
CA SER A 186 6.83 21.78 -1.46
C SER A 186 6.17 23.11 -1.09
N HIS A 187 6.77 24.22 -1.52
CA HIS A 187 6.31 25.56 -1.22
C HIS A 187 6.01 26.31 -2.51
N GLN A 188 4.87 27.00 -2.55
CA GLN A 188 4.45 27.84 -3.65
C GLN A 188 4.22 29.27 -3.15
N ALA A 189 4.89 30.24 -3.79
CA ALA A 189 4.67 31.67 -3.55
C ALA A 189 3.26 32.11 -3.99
N GLY A 190 2.73 33.16 -3.34
CA GLY A 190 1.46 33.79 -3.64
C GLY A 190 1.66 35.02 -4.55
#